data_16a2bb9005eeaed0db6aee68016a20cc
#
_entry.id   16a2bb9005eeaed0db6aee68016a20cc
#
_cell.length_a   1.000
_cell.length_b   1.000
_cell.length_c   1.000
_cell.angle_alpha   90.00
_cell.angle_beta   90.00
_cell.angle_gamma   90.00
#
_symmetry.space_group_name_H-M   'P 1'
#
loop_
_entity.id
_entity.type
_entity.pdbx_description
1 polymer ?
#
loop_
_entity_poly.entity_id
_entity_poly.type
_entity_poly.pdbx_seq_one_letter_code
_entity_poly.pdbx_strand_id
1 'polypeptide(L)'
;MRYENKVVLITGGGGGIGRAAAQRFLAEGARVVLSGTRQAKLEAARDALDPSGERVHIHAGQVTTREQAQALVAAAVERYGRVDVLVNSTGIFRIVPFLEQTEEHFEEALGSILRPTYWVSQAAAAAMRDQGDGGAIVNVGSMWAIDAIATTPTSAYSAAQAGRHALTKNLALELAPEGIRINTVALAFVETPAYERFLSHEEAQEVLDAVNGFHPLGRRGQPDDVVEAILFLAGRGAGWITGTTLPVDGGVLAGRSAAAA
;
A
#
# COMPACT_ATOMS: atom_id res chain seq x y z
N MET A 1 -4.64 23.43 0.25
CA MET A 1 -4.01 22.07 0.18
C MET A 1 -4.99 21.05 0.75
N ARG A 2 -5.15 19.90 0.09
CA ARG A 2 -6.18 18.89 0.47
C ARG A 2 -5.90 18.23 1.84
N TYR A 3 -4.63 18.15 2.24
CA TYR A 3 -4.18 17.46 3.45
C TYR A 3 -3.46 18.38 4.45
N GLU A 4 -3.71 19.67 4.38
CA GLU A 4 -3.14 20.62 5.32
C GLU A 4 -3.46 20.23 6.78
N ASN A 5 -2.46 20.18 7.62
CA ASN A 5 -2.53 19.74 9.02
C ASN A 5 -2.96 18.28 9.25
N LYS A 6 -3.00 17.46 8.20
CA LYS A 6 -3.29 16.03 8.30
C LYS A 6 -2.01 15.22 8.53
N VAL A 7 -2.12 14.16 9.31
CA VAL A 7 -1.05 13.19 9.58
C VAL A 7 -1.33 11.90 8.84
N VAL A 8 -0.39 11.51 7.99
CA VAL A 8 -0.47 10.32 7.14
C VAL A 8 0.57 9.30 7.57
N LEU A 9 0.13 8.13 8.01
CA LEU A 9 0.99 7.00 8.31
C LEU A 9 1.08 6.08 7.09
N ILE A 10 2.30 5.79 6.62
CA ILE A 10 2.53 4.97 5.42
C ILE A 10 3.44 3.80 5.77
N THR A 11 2.91 2.59 5.71
CA THR A 11 3.75 1.38 5.78
C THR A 11 4.40 1.09 4.43
N GLY A 12 5.63 0.57 4.42
CA GLY A 12 6.39 0.43 3.16
C GLY A 12 6.88 1.77 2.58
N GLY A 13 6.98 2.80 3.43
CA GLY A 13 7.28 4.18 3.03
C GLY A 13 8.68 4.43 2.45
N GLY A 14 9.61 3.48 2.61
CA GLY A 14 10.98 3.59 2.07
C GLY A 14 11.12 3.20 0.60
N GLY A 15 10.06 2.83 -0.11
CA GLY A 15 10.15 2.36 -1.50
C GLY A 15 8.92 2.62 -2.35
N GLY A 16 9.07 2.48 -3.66
CA GLY A 16 8.03 2.44 -4.68
C GLY A 16 6.82 3.34 -4.44
N ILE A 17 5.66 2.71 -4.34
CA ILE A 17 4.37 3.38 -4.13
C ILE A 17 4.32 4.17 -2.81
N GLY A 18 4.85 3.59 -1.71
CA GLY A 18 4.80 4.26 -0.40
C GLY A 18 5.56 5.58 -0.38
N ARG A 19 6.76 5.63 -1.00
CA ARG A 19 7.55 6.86 -1.11
C ARG A 19 6.89 7.89 -2.03
N ALA A 20 6.34 7.44 -3.18
CA ALA A 20 5.62 8.32 -4.09
C ALA A 20 4.36 8.92 -3.43
N ALA A 21 3.61 8.10 -2.67
CA ALA A 21 2.48 8.58 -1.88
C ALA A 21 2.90 9.64 -0.85
N ALA A 22 4.01 9.39 -0.11
CA ALA A 22 4.55 10.34 0.85
C ALA A 22 4.86 11.69 0.20
N GLN A 23 5.53 11.68 -0.95
CA GLN A 23 5.85 12.89 -1.71
C GLN A 23 4.59 13.70 -2.05
N ARG A 24 3.55 13.05 -2.53
CA ARG A 24 2.31 13.71 -2.92
C ARG A 24 1.52 14.23 -1.72
N PHE A 25 1.45 13.46 -0.62
CA PHE A 25 0.81 13.93 0.61
C PHE A 25 1.53 15.16 1.20
N LEU A 26 2.86 15.18 1.19
CA LEU A 26 3.65 16.34 1.60
C LEU A 26 3.40 17.57 0.73
N ALA A 27 3.32 17.38 -0.59
CA ALA A 27 3.00 18.45 -1.54
C ALA A 27 1.58 19.03 -1.30
N GLU A 28 0.68 18.25 -0.74
CA GLU A 28 -0.69 18.64 -0.38
C GLU A 28 -0.82 19.14 1.09
N GLY A 29 0.31 19.33 1.78
CA GLY A 29 0.37 19.96 3.11
C GLY A 29 0.33 18.99 4.31
N ALA A 30 0.41 17.69 4.09
CA ALA A 30 0.43 16.70 5.16
C ALA A 30 1.76 16.67 5.93
N ARG A 31 1.71 16.08 7.14
CA ARG A 31 2.85 15.50 7.84
C ARG A 31 2.81 14.00 7.64
N VAL A 32 3.97 13.35 7.49
CA VAL A 32 4.04 11.94 7.10
C VAL A 32 4.89 11.15 8.09
N VAL A 33 4.41 9.96 8.46
CA VAL A 33 5.21 8.95 9.17
C VAL A 33 5.48 7.80 8.21
N LEU A 34 6.74 7.53 7.93
CA LEU A 34 7.19 6.43 7.08
C LEU A 34 7.58 5.23 7.94
N SER A 35 6.97 4.07 7.71
CA SER A 35 7.38 2.83 8.35
C SER A 35 7.90 1.82 7.33
N GLY A 36 8.87 1.01 7.76
CA GLY A 36 9.46 -0.05 6.95
C GLY A 36 10.61 -0.75 7.67
N THR A 37 11.07 -1.87 7.13
CA THR A 37 12.08 -2.73 7.78
C THR A 37 13.53 -2.24 7.63
N ARG A 38 13.81 -1.38 6.65
CA ARG A 38 15.18 -0.94 6.33
C ARG A 38 15.37 0.52 6.71
N GLN A 39 16.02 0.75 7.85
CA GLN A 39 16.25 2.09 8.39
C GLN A 39 16.95 3.02 7.39
N ALA A 40 18.04 2.59 6.78
CA ALA A 40 18.78 3.41 5.81
C ALA A 40 17.92 3.87 4.60
N LYS A 41 16.96 3.02 4.14
CA LYS A 41 16.03 3.43 3.08
C LYS A 41 15.00 4.45 3.55
N LEU A 42 14.56 4.35 4.80
CA LEU A 42 13.64 5.33 5.40
C LEU A 42 14.35 6.67 5.61
N GLU A 43 15.59 6.66 6.09
CA GLU A 43 16.42 7.86 6.26
C GLU A 43 16.65 8.54 4.91
N ALA A 44 17.08 7.81 3.90
CA ALA A 44 17.26 8.35 2.54
C ALA A 44 15.94 8.90 1.95
N ALA A 45 14.80 8.25 2.23
CA ALA A 45 13.50 8.76 1.80
C ALA A 45 13.13 10.05 2.54
N ARG A 46 13.30 10.10 3.87
CA ARG A 46 13.08 11.31 4.68
C ARG A 46 13.93 12.46 4.17
N ASP A 47 15.23 12.27 4.04
CA ASP A 47 16.18 13.33 3.69
C ASP A 47 15.91 13.89 2.29
N ALA A 48 15.44 13.06 1.36
CA ALA A 48 15.05 13.49 0.03
C ALA A 48 13.67 14.19 -0.01
N LEU A 49 12.74 13.81 0.87
CA LEU A 49 11.38 14.36 0.89
C LEU A 49 11.24 15.60 1.78
N ASP A 50 11.97 15.64 2.87
CA ASP A 50 11.92 16.70 3.87
C ASP A 50 13.29 16.89 4.53
N PRO A 51 14.21 17.63 3.91
CA PRO A 51 15.54 17.89 4.46
C PRO A 51 15.50 18.60 5.83
N SER A 52 14.39 19.26 6.18
CA SER A 52 14.24 19.91 7.49
C SER A 52 13.94 18.90 8.61
N GLY A 53 13.36 17.74 8.29
CA GLY A 53 12.91 16.73 9.25
C GLY A 53 11.68 17.13 10.09
N GLU A 54 11.00 18.23 9.73
CA GLU A 54 9.85 18.72 10.48
C GLU A 54 8.55 17.98 10.14
N ARG A 55 8.39 17.62 8.87
CA ARG A 55 7.16 17.03 8.34
C ARG A 55 7.25 15.54 8.04
N VAL A 56 8.45 14.94 8.04
CA VAL A 56 8.64 13.50 7.86
C VAL A 56 9.28 12.88 9.08
N HIS A 57 8.57 11.96 9.72
CA HIS A 57 9.09 11.09 10.76
C HIS A 57 9.28 9.67 10.23
N ILE A 58 10.24 8.92 10.75
CA ILE A 58 10.48 7.54 10.37
C ILE A 58 10.35 6.60 11.57
N HIS A 59 9.78 5.42 11.32
CA HIS A 59 9.71 4.33 12.29
C HIS A 59 10.22 3.05 11.62
N ALA A 60 11.45 2.67 11.93
CA ALA A 60 12.09 1.48 11.39
C ALA A 60 11.75 0.25 12.23
N GLY A 61 11.38 -0.83 11.58
CA GLY A 61 11.07 -2.10 12.23
C GLY A 61 10.08 -2.92 11.43
N GLN A 62 10.06 -4.22 11.74
CA GLN A 62 9.04 -5.11 11.23
C GLN A 62 7.75 -4.93 12.05
N VAL A 63 6.60 -4.94 11.42
CA VAL A 63 5.31 -4.84 12.09
C VAL A 63 4.48 -6.07 11.74
N THR A 64 4.58 -7.10 12.57
CA THR A 64 3.87 -8.38 12.41
C THR A 64 3.06 -8.75 13.65
N THR A 65 3.20 -8.00 14.74
CA THR A 65 2.45 -8.20 15.98
C THR A 65 1.62 -6.97 16.33
N ARG A 66 0.66 -7.17 17.23
CA ARG A 66 -0.19 -6.11 17.75
C ARG A 66 0.63 -5.02 18.47
N GLU A 67 1.57 -5.43 19.30
CA GLU A 67 2.44 -4.53 20.09
C GLU A 67 3.29 -3.65 19.18
N GLN A 68 3.86 -4.23 18.12
CA GLN A 68 4.65 -3.48 17.13
C GLN A 68 3.79 -2.45 16.38
N ALA A 69 2.56 -2.81 16.03
CA ALA A 69 1.63 -1.89 15.38
C ALA A 69 1.20 -0.75 16.31
N GLN A 70 0.94 -1.05 17.59
CA GLN A 70 0.63 -0.03 18.60
C GLN A 70 1.81 0.93 18.80
N ALA A 71 3.04 0.42 18.86
CA ALA A 71 4.24 1.26 18.98
C ALA A 71 4.42 2.18 17.76
N LEU A 72 4.16 1.68 16.54
CA LEU A 72 4.22 2.48 15.32
C LEU A 72 3.19 3.62 15.34
N VAL A 73 1.94 3.33 15.71
CA VAL A 73 0.88 4.35 15.76
C VAL A 73 1.13 5.33 16.91
N ALA A 74 1.59 4.85 18.06
CA ALA A 74 1.97 5.70 19.21
C ALA A 74 3.07 6.69 18.83
N ALA A 75 4.10 6.27 18.08
CA ALA A 75 5.15 7.16 17.59
C ALA A 75 4.60 8.27 16.66
N ALA A 76 3.59 7.98 15.85
CA ALA A 76 2.93 8.98 15.02
C ALA A 76 2.13 9.99 15.86
N VAL A 77 1.40 9.51 16.87
CA VAL A 77 0.62 10.34 17.78
C VAL A 77 1.56 11.18 18.68
N GLU A 78 2.64 10.62 19.21
CA GLU A 78 3.63 11.34 20.00
C GLU A 78 4.28 12.48 19.18
N ARG A 79 4.61 12.21 17.92
CA ARG A 79 5.30 13.17 17.06
C ARG A 79 4.40 14.28 16.54
N TYR A 80 3.15 13.97 16.18
CA TYR A 80 2.25 14.87 15.45
C TYR A 80 0.86 15.04 16.07
N GLY A 81 0.58 14.36 17.18
CA GLY A 81 -0.67 14.49 17.93
C GLY A 81 -1.85 13.68 17.40
N ARG A 82 -1.75 13.08 16.21
CA ARG A 82 -2.88 12.41 15.56
C ARG A 82 -2.46 11.48 14.42
N VAL A 83 -3.43 10.69 13.92
CA VAL A 83 -3.35 9.96 12.65
C VAL A 83 -4.68 10.16 11.90
N ASP A 84 -4.66 10.76 10.72
CA ASP A 84 -5.85 10.99 9.89
C ASP A 84 -5.99 9.99 8.75
N VAL A 85 -4.86 9.53 8.21
CA VAL A 85 -4.81 8.61 7.08
C VAL A 85 -3.79 7.51 7.36
N LEU A 86 -4.18 6.27 7.09
CA LEU A 86 -3.27 5.14 7.00
C LEU A 86 -3.19 4.65 5.55
N VAL A 87 -1.97 4.50 5.03
CA VAL A 87 -1.71 3.82 3.76
C VAL A 87 -0.92 2.53 4.03
N ASN A 88 -1.57 1.38 3.86
CA ASN A 88 -0.93 0.07 3.95
C ASN A 88 -0.31 -0.29 2.60
N SER A 89 1.01 -0.06 2.44
CA SER A 89 1.74 -0.27 1.18
C SER A 89 2.89 -1.28 1.31
N THR A 90 2.87 -2.12 2.34
CA THR A 90 3.84 -3.22 2.47
C THR A 90 3.42 -4.45 1.68
N GLY A 91 4.40 -5.18 1.16
CA GLY A 91 4.21 -6.47 0.51
C GLY A 91 5.43 -6.87 -0.30
N ILE A 92 5.66 -8.17 -0.40
CA ILE A 92 6.69 -8.77 -1.23
C ILE A 92 5.98 -9.59 -2.30
N PHE A 93 6.19 -9.24 -3.56
CA PHE A 93 5.70 -9.99 -4.72
C PHE A 93 6.74 -11.05 -5.07
N ARG A 94 6.33 -12.31 -5.08
CA ARG A 94 7.20 -13.43 -5.42
C ARG A 94 6.47 -14.39 -6.35
N ILE A 95 7.13 -14.75 -7.44
CA ILE A 95 6.65 -15.72 -8.42
C ILE A 95 7.33 -17.05 -8.10
N VAL A 96 6.56 -18.03 -7.62
CA VAL A 96 7.05 -19.39 -7.31
C VAL A 96 5.92 -20.37 -7.64
N PRO A 97 6.17 -21.41 -8.45
CA PRO A 97 5.20 -22.48 -8.71
C PRO A 97 4.68 -23.11 -7.41
N PHE A 98 3.40 -23.45 -7.35
CA PHE A 98 2.76 -23.89 -6.11
C PHE A 98 3.46 -25.09 -5.45
N LEU A 99 3.88 -26.07 -6.23
CA LEU A 99 4.57 -27.27 -5.72
C LEU A 99 6.01 -27.02 -5.26
N GLU A 100 6.57 -25.85 -5.60
CA GLU A 100 7.92 -25.43 -5.20
C GLU A 100 7.87 -24.43 -4.03
N GLN A 101 6.68 -24.01 -3.61
CA GLN A 101 6.55 -23.11 -2.48
C GLN A 101 6.94 -23.80 -1.17
N THR A 102 7.74 -23.10 -0.38
CA THR A 102 8.12 -23.52 0.97
C THR A 102 7.25 -22.81 2.02
N GLU A 103 7.32 -23.30 3.25
CA GLU A 103 6.70 -22.60 4.39
C GLU A 103 7.21 -21.16 4.53
N GLU A 104 8.50 -20.92 4.26
CA GLU A 104 9.09 -19.57 4.28
C GLU A 104 8.43 -18.64 3.27
N HIS A 105 8.17 -19.11 2.03
CA HIS A 105 7.49 -18.31 1.01
C HIS A 105 6.07 -17.93 1.46
N PHE A 106 5.36 -18.86 2.08
CA PHE A 106 4.02 -18.63 2.59
C PHE A 106 4.02 -17.63 3.76
N GLU A 107 4.89 -17.84 4.75
CA GLU A 107 5.03 -16.96 5.90
C GLU A 107 5.54 -15.55 5.51
N GLU A 108 6.42 -15.44 4.51
CA GLU A 108 6.87 -14.15 3.98
C GLU A 108 5.68 -13.37 3.38
N ALA A 109 4.81 -14.03 2.63
CA ALA A 109 3.62 -13.38 2.06
C ALA A 109 2.67 -12.89 3.16
N LEU A 110 2.34 -13.74 4.14
CA LEU A 110 1.47 -13.38 5.26
C LEU A 110 2.11 -12.29 6.14
N GLY A 111 3.40 -12.42 6.45
CA GLY A 111 4.14 -11.52 7.32
C GLY A 111 4.41 -10.15 6.71
N SER A 112 4.54 -10.06 5.38
CA SER A 112 4.77 -8.79 4.69
C SER A 112 3.48 -8.08 4.27
N ILE A 113 2.36 -8.79 4.13
CA ILE A 113 1.12 -8.25 3.58
C ILE A 113 -0.02 -8.26 4.61
N LEU A 114 -0.46 -9.44 5.04
CA LEU A 114 -1.71 -9.57 5.79
C LEU A 114 -1.55 -9.17 7.26
N ARG A 115 -0.54 -9.68 7.96
CA ARG A 115 -0.31 -9.37 9.38
C ARG A 115 -0.12 -7.87 9.63
N PRO A 116 0.78 -7.15 8.90
CA PRO A 116 0.91 -5.71 9.10
C PRO A 116 -0.37 -4.96 8.74
N THR A 117 -1.06 -5.33 7.66
CA THR A 117 -2.34 -4.69 7.31
C THR A 117 -3.35 -4.82 8.44
N TYR A 118 -3.49 -6.01 9.03
CA TYR A 118 -4.45 -6.26 10.11
C TYR A 118 -4.12 -5.43 11.36
N TRP A 119 -2.89 -5.58 11.87
CA TRP A 119 -2.52 -4.97 13.14
C TRP A 119 -2.35 -3.46 13.07
N VAL A 120 -1.79 -2.92 11.97
CA VAL A 120 -1.64 -1.46 11.83
C VAL A 120 -3.00 -0.82 11.60
N SER A 121 -3.91 -1.45 10.83
CA SER A 121 -5.27 -0.93 10.68
C SER A 121 -6.02 -0.90 12.00
N GLN A 122 -5.88 -1.93 12.85
CA GLN A 122 -6.50 -1.96 14.17
C GLN A 122 -5.98 -0.84 15.07
N ALA A 123 -4.66 -0.66 15.14
CA ALA A 123 -4.04 0.38 15.97
C ALA A 123 -4.38 1.79 15.48
N ALA A 124 -4.34 2.02 14.15
CA ALA A 124 -4.68 3.31 13.56
C ALA A 124 -6.17 3.63 13.72
N ALA A 125 -7.07 2.66 13.52
CA ALA A 125 -8.49 2.85 13.73
C ALA A 125 -8.81 3.19 15.20
N ALA A 126 -8.13 2.58 16.16
CA ALA A 126 -8.28 2.93 17.57
C ALA A 126 -7.88 4.39 17.83
N ALA A 127 -6.73 4.83 17.28
CA ALA A 127 -6.29 6.22 17.41
C ALA A 127 -7.27 7.19 16.72
N MET A 128 -7.76 6.86 15.51
CA MET A 128 -8.75 7.67 14.79
C MET A 128 -10.08 7.80 15.54
N ARG A 129 -10.56 6.69 16.15
CA ARG A 129 -11.75 6.70 16.99
C ARG A 129 -11.56 7.61 18.20
N ASP A 130 -10.44 7.47 18.92
CA ASP A 130 -10.16 8.23 20.14
C ASP A 130 -9.98 9.73 19.84
N GLN A 131 -9.61 10.10 18.61
CA GLN A 131 -9.59 11.49 18.11
C GLN A 131 -10.99 12.07 17.87
N GLY A 132 -11.98 11.23 17.53
CA GLY A 132 -13.35 11.64 17.28
C GLY A 132 -13.63 12.30 15.91
N ASP A 133 -12.62 12.45 15.05
CA ASP A 133 -12.72 13.15 13.76
C ASP A 133 -12.92 12.19 12.56
N GLY A 134 -13.03 10.87 12.83
CA GLY A 134 -13.00 9.85 11.82
C GLY A 134 -11.60 9.68 11.19
N GLY A 135 -11.56 9.11 9.99
CA GLY A 135 -10.28 8.88 9.29
C GLY A 135 -10.44 8.12 7.97
N ALA A 136 -9.31 7.84 7.34
CA ALA A 136 -9.28 7.02 6.13
C ALA A 136 -8.14 6.01 6.13
N ILE A 137 -8.44 4.77 5.76
CA ILE A 137 -7.47 3.71 5.54
C ILE A 137 -7.48 3.34 4.07
N VAL A 138 -6.33 3.36 3.41
CA VAL A 138 -6.18 2.94 2.02
C VAL A 138 -5.19 1.78 1.95
N ASN A 139 -5.66 0.64 1.50
CA ASN A 139 -4.85 -0.54 1.31
C ASN A 139 -4.32 -0.59 -0.13
N VAL A 140 -3.02 -0.77 -0.31
CA VAL A 140 -2.41 -1.05 -1.61
C VAL A 140 -2.49 -2.57 -1.83
N GLY A 141 -3.52 -2.96 -2.56
CA GLY A 141 -3.86 -4.33 -2.92
C GLY A 141 -3.29 -4.72 -4.28
N SER A 142 -3.86 -5.76 -4.86
CA SER A 142 -3.34 -6.33 -6.11
C SER A 142 -4.47 -6.95 -6.94
N MET A 143 -4.33 -6.91 -8.25
CA MET A 143 -5.19 -7.66 -9.17
C MET A 143 -5.13 -9.17 -8.91
N TRP A 144 -3.98 -9.69 -8.49
CA TRP A 144 -3.79 -11.11 -8.15
C TRP A 144 -4.61 -11.59 -6.94
N ALA A 145 -5.26 -10.69 -6.22
CA ALA A 145 -6.28 -11.04 -5.24
C ALA A 145 -7.66 -11.31 -5.87
N ILE A 146 -7.84 -10.95 -7.14
CA ILE A 146 -9.13 -10.96 -7.85
C ILE A 146 -9.10 -11.93 -9.02
N ASP A 147 -7.98 -11.95 -9.78
CA ASP A 147 -7.79 -12.79 -10.94
C ASP A 147 -6.41 -13.48 -10.90
N ALA A 148 -6.22 -14.50 -11.72
CA ALA A 148 -4.99 -15.28 -11.80
C ALA A 148 -4.43 -15.28 -13.22
N ILE A 149 -3.09 -15.31 -13.32
CA ILE A 149 -2.38 -15.34 -14.60
C ILE A 149 -1.47 -16.57 -14.60
N ALA A 150 -1.63 -17.44 -15.60
CA ALA A 150 -0.92 -18.71 -15.68
C ALA A 150 0.62 -18.56 -15.68
N THR A 151 1.14 -17.48 -16.27
CA THR A 151 2.59 -17.19 -16.35
C THR A 151 3.17 -16.57 -15.09
N THR A 152 2.34 -16.22 -14.10
CA THR A 152 2.78 -15.62 -12.83
C THR A 152 2.22 -16.39 -11.64
N PRO A 153 2.73 -17.60 -11.34
CA PRO A 153 2.28 -18.38 -10.20
C PRO A 153 2.65 -17.69 -8.88
N THR A 154 1.63 -17.17 -8.19
CA THR A 154 1.79 -16.30 -7.00
C THR A 154 0.82 -16.68 -5.87
N SER A 155 0.52 -17.95 -5.69
CA SER A 155 -0.60 -18.39 -4.82
C SER A 155 -0.52 -17.85 -3.38
N ALA A 156 0.67 -17.87 -2.73
CA ALA A 156 0.82 -17.33 -1.38
C ALA A 156 0.60 -15.81 -1.34
N TYR A 157 1.17 -15.08 -2.30
CA TYR A 157 0.97 -13.64 -2.46
C TYR A 157 -0.52 -13.31 -2.71
N SER A 158 -1.14 -14.02 -3.64
CA SER A 158 -2.56 -13.87 -3.98
C SER A 158 -3.47 -14.10 -2.78
N ALA A 159 -3.22 -15.15 -1.99
CA ALA A 159 -3.96 -15.45 -0.77
C ALA A 159 -3.84 -14.33 0.27
N ALA A 160 -2.61 -13.81 0.49
CA ALA A 160 -2.38 -12.72 1.42
C ALA A 160 -3.05 -11.40 0.96
N GLN A 161 -3.01 -11.09 -0.34
CA GLN A 161 -3.68 -9.93 -0.91
C GLN A 161 -5.21 -10.08 -0.89
N ALA A 162 -5.75 -11.28 -1.16
CA ALA A 162 -7.18 -11.56 -1.03
C ALA A 162 -7.67 -11.36 0.42
N GLY A 163 -6.86 -11.79 1.40
CA GLY A 163 -7.11 -11.49 2.81
C GLY A 163 -7.19 -9.98 3.09
N ARG A 164 -6.27 -9.18 2.53
CA ARG A 164 -6.30 -7.70 2.61
C ARG A 164 -7.58 -7.11 2.01
N HIS A 165 -8.02 -7.62 0.84
CA HIS A 165 -9.28 -7.18 0.22
C HIS A 165 -10.50 -7.57 1.05
N ALA A 166 -10.50 -8.77 1.65
CA ALA A 166 -11.56 -9.21 2.54
C ALA A 166 -11.65 -8.33 3.81
N LEU A 167 -10.49 -7.98 4.42
CA LEU A 167 -10.43 -7.04 5.53
C LEU A 167 -11.06 -5.69 5.18
N THR A 168 -10.79 -5.18 3.98
CA THR A 168 -11.36 -3.91 3.52
C THR A 168 -12.88 -3.90 3.60
N LYS A 169 -13.55 -4.96 3.15
CA LYS A 169 -15.01 -5.07 3.19
C LYS A 169 -15.55 -5.18 4.62
N ASN A 170 -14.93 -6.02 5.45
CA ASN A 170 -15.40 -6.24 6.81
C ASN A 170 -15.19 -4.98 7.67
N LEU A 171 -13.99 -4.40 7.64
CA LEU A 171 -13.67 -3.23 8.43
C LEU A 171 -14.42 -1.98 7.98
N ALA A 172 -14.85 -1.89 6.72
CA ALA A 172 -15.70 -0.80 6.27
C ALA A 172 -17.03 -0.74 7.02
N LEU A 173 -17.62 -1.89 7.34
CA LEU A 173 -18.87 -1.99 8.11
C LEU A 173 -18.61 -1.75 9.60
N GLU A 174 -17.54 -2.34 10.14
CA GLU A 174 -17.21 -2.23 11.56
C GLU A 174 -16.79 -0.81 11.97
N LEU A 175 -16.09 -0.09 11.08
CA LEU A 175 -15.51 1.22 11.37
C LEU A 175 -16.38 2.41 10.90
N ALA A 176 -17.44 2.16 10.13
CA ALA A 176 -18.34 3.21 9.65
C ALA A 176 -19.01 4.03 10.78
N PRO A 177 -19.44 3.43 11.92
CA PRO A 177 -19.98 4.19 13.04
C PRO A 177 -18.99 5.20 13.64
N GLU A 178 -17.69 4.96 13.49
CA GLU A 178 -16.60 5.84 13.95
C GLU A 178 -16.21 6.90 12.91
N GLY A 179 -16.91 6.97 11.78
CA GLY A 179 -16.55 7.87 10.67
C GLY A 179 -15.27 7.49 9.94
N ILE A 180 -14.79 6.26 10.10
CA ILE A 180 -13.55 5.79 9.47
C ILE A 180 -13.90 5.02 8.19
N ARG A 181 -13.32 5.45 7.08
CA ARG A 181 -13.48 4.79 5.77
C ARG A 181 -12.27 3.90 5.48
N ILE A 182 -12.51 2.76 4.85
CA ILE A 182 -11.44 1.88 4.40
C ILE A 182 -11.69 1.40 2.97
N ASN A 183 -10.68 1.54 2.10
CA ASN A 183 -10.75 1.14 0.70
C ASN A 183 -9.43 0.50 0.26
N THR A 184 -9.46 -0.21 -0.85
CA THR A 184 -8.29 -0.81 -1.49
C THR A 184 -8.11 -0.25 -2.90
N VAL A 185 -6.86 0.02 -3.30
CA VAL A 185 -6.46 0.17 -4.71
C VAL A 185 -5.83 -1.15 -5.17
N ALA A 186 -6.36 -1.77 -6.22
CA ALA A 186 -5.86 -3.04 -6.75
C ALA A 186 -4.99 -2.77 -7.98
N LEU A 187 -3.69 -3.02 -7.85
CA LEU A 187 -2.70 -2.74 -8.90
C LEU A 187 -2.50 -3.94 -9.82
N ALA A 188 -2.10 -3.66 -11.07
CA ALA A 188 -1.39 -4.60 -11.94
C ALA A 188 0.13 -4.35 -11.86
N PHE A 189 0.86 -4.43 -12.99
CA PHE A 189 2.28 -4.12 -13.02
C PHE A 189 2.51 -2.61 -12.99
N VAL A 190 3.26 -2.16 -11.97
CA VAL A 190 3.65 -0.76 -11.77
C VAL A 190 5.17 -0.68 -11.67
N GLU A 191 5.77 0.25 -12.40
CA GLU A 191 7.20 0.48 -12.39
C GLU A 191 7.67 0.96 -11.02
N THR A 192 8.34 0.08 -10.29
CA THR A 192 8.89 0.38 -8.97
C THR A 192 10.22 -0.34 -8.77
N PRO A 193 11.11 0.14 -7.88
CA PRO A 193 12.34 -0.57 -7.53
C PRO A 193 12.11 -1.93 -6.82
N ALA A 194 10.87 -2.37 -6.66
CA ALA A 194 10.57 -3.66 -6.03
C ALA A 194 11.09 -4.85 -6.85
N TYR A 195 11.13 -4.74 -8.16
CA TYR A 195 11.64 -5.77 -9.07
C TYR A 195 13.16 -5.98 -8.94
N GLU A 196 13.91 -4.92 -8.62
CA GLU A 196 15.36 -4.96 -8.40
C GLU A 196 15.80 -5.72 -7.13
N ARG A 197 14.85 -6.23 -6.36
CA ARG A 197 15.16 -7.16 -5.24
C ARG A 197 15.61 -8.53 -5.72
N PHE A 198 15.20 -8.93 -6.92
CA PHE A 198 15.36 -10.27 -7.47
C PHE A 198 15.98 -10.28 -8.86
N LEU A 199 16.07 -9.13 -9.50
CA LEU A 199 16.55 -8.93 -10.87
C LEU A 199 17.58 -7.80 -10.89
N SER A 200 18.51 -7.84 -11.84
CA SER A 200 19.32 -6.68 -12.17
C SER A 200 18.44 -5.55 -12.73
N HIS A 201 18.97 -4.35 -12.81
CA HIS A 201 18.23 -3.22 -13.38
C HIS A 201 17.77 -3.49 -14.83
N GLU A 202 18.65 -4.08 -15.65
CA GLU A 202 18.36 -4.43 -17.06
C GLU A 202 17.24 -5.48 -17.14
N GLU A 203 17.36 -6.59 -16.39
CA GLU A 203 16.34 -7.63 -16.34
C GLU A 203 14.99 -7.10 -15.85
N ALA A 204 14.99 -6.19 -14.87
CA ALA A 204 13.75 -5.56 -14.37
C ALA A 204 13.10 -4.70 -15.46
N GLN A 205 13.88 -3.97 -16.26
CA GLN A 205 13.37 -3.18 -17.39
C GLN A 205 12.81 -4.09 -18.50
N GLU A 206 13.49 -5.16 -18.85
CA GLU A 206 13.01 -6.14 -19.86
C GLU A 206 11.66 -6.74 -19.44
N VAL A 207 11.51 -7.15 -18.17
CA VAL A 207 10.25 -7.66 -17.64
C VAL A 207 9.15 -6.59 -17.69
N LEU A 208 9.49 -5.36 -17.30
CA LEU A 208 8.53 -4.25 -17.29
C LEU A 208 8.13 -3.85 -18.72
N ASP A 209 9.02 -3.94 -19.70
CA ASP A 209 8.71 -3.67 -21.10
C ASP A 209 7.83 -4.79 -21.70
N ALA A 210 8.12 -6.03 -21.38
CA ALA A 210 7.34 -7.19 -21.84
C ALA A 210 5.87 -7.14 -21.34
N VAL A 211 5.61 -6.52 -20.17
CA VAL A 211 4.23 -6.42 -19.64
C VAL A 211 3.47 -5.19 -20.11
N ASN A 212 4.03 -4.33 -20.96
CA ASN A 212 3.28 -3.19 -21.51
C ASN A 212 2.02 -3.65 -22.25
N GLY A 213 2.15 -4.66 -23.11
CA GLY A 213 1.02 -5.23 -23.88
C GLY A 213 -0.01 -6.02 -23.06
N PHE A 214 0.33 -6.33 -21.81
CA PHE A 214 -0.59 -6.96 -20.86
C PHE A 214 -1.73 -6.01 -20.41
N HIS A 215 -1.46 -4.69 -20.40
CA HIS A 215 -2.42 -3.67 -20.01
C HIS A 215 -3.18 -3.16 -21.23
N PRO A 216 -4.52 -3.17 -21.24
CA PRO A 216 -5.31 -2.57 -22.33
C PRO A 216 -4.96 -1.13 -22.68
N LEU A 217 -4.47 -0.34 -21.71
CA LEU A 217 -3.98 1.04 -21.99
C LEU A 217 -2.59 1.06 -22.64
N GLY A 218 -1.99 -0.09 -23.00
CA GLY A 218 -0.76 -0.20 -23.77
C GLY A 218 0.52 0.16 -23.02
N ARG A 219 0.47 0.34 -21.71
CA ARG A 219 1.64 0.64 -20.88
C ARG A 219 1.51 0.07 -19.49
N ARG A 220 2.62 -0.23 -18.85
CA ARG A 220 2.68 -0.45 -17.40
C ARG A 220 2.27 0.79 -16.62
N GLY A 221 1.81 0.60 -15.39
CA GLY A 221 1.51 1.72 -14.49
C GLY A 221 2.77 2.43 -14.00
N GLN A 222 2.65 3.71 -13.70
CA GLN A 222 3.64 4.49 -12.98
C GLN A 222 3.18 4.67 -11.53
N PRO A 223 4.08 4.89 -10.56
CA PRO A 223 3.69 5.15 -9.17
C PRO A 223 2.62 6.24 -9.04
N ASP A 224 2.70 7.30 -9.84
CA ASP A 224 1.73 8.40 -9.81
C ASP A 224 0.32 7.98 -10.24
N ASP A 225 0.16 7.01 -11.15
CA ASP A 225 -1.16 6.48 -11.52
C ASP A 225 -1.89 5.91 -10.29
N VAL A 226 -1.13 5.25 -9.41
CA VAL A 226 -1.65 4.64 -8.18
C VAL A 226 -1.87 5.67 -7.09
N VAL A 227 -0.92 6.59 -6.94
CA VAL A 227 -0.92 7.58 -5.87
C VAL A 227 -2.10 8.54 -6.00
N GLU A 228 -2.52 8.92 -7.22
CA GLU A 228 -3.72 9.73 -7.41
C GLU A 228 -4.98 9.03 -6.87
N ALA A 229 -5.11 7.72 -7.09
CA ALA A 229 -6.22 6.94 -6.53
C ALA A 229 -6.14 6.85 -5.01
N ILE A 230 -4.94 6.69 -4.44
CA ILE A 230 -4.72 6.70 -2.98
C ILE A 230 -5.16 8.04 -2.40
N LEU A 231 -4.69 9.16 -2.96
CA LEU A 231 -5.07 10.49 -2.50
C LEU A 231 -6.57 10.76 -2.65
N PHE A 232 -7.18 10.29 -3.73
CA PHE A 232 -8.64 10.41 -3.89
C PHE A 232 -9.39 9.66 -2.79
N LEU A 233 -9.07 8.37 -2.58
CA LEU A 233 -9.74 7.52 -1.59
C LEU A 233 -9.49 7.97 -0.14
N ALA A 234 -8.33 8.53 0.15
CA ALA A 234 -8.01 9.09 1.46
C ALA A 234 -8.72 10.43 1.71
N GLY A 235 -9.04 11.19 0.66
CA GLY A 235 -9.53 12.55 0.72
C GLY A 235 -11.05 12.68 0.93
N ARG A 236 -11.48 13.95 1.10
CA ARG A 236 -12.89 14.30 1.27
C ARG A 236 -13.74 13.99 0.02
N GLY A 237 -13.14 13.98 -1.19
CA GLY A 237 -13.84 13.63 -2.42
C GLY A 237 -14.39 12.19 -2.43
N ALA A 238 -13.83 11.31 -1.60
CA ALA A 238 -14.30 9.94 -1.40
C ALA A 238 -15.14 9.78 -0.11
N GLY A 239 -15.74 10.85 0.40
CA GLY A 239 -16.50 10.84 1.66
C GLY A 239 -17.68 9.87 1.68
N TRP A 240 -18.17 9.42 0.53
CA TRP A 240 -19.26 8.44 0.39
C TRP A 240 -18.78 7.10 -0.18
N ILE A 241 -17.45 6.81 -0.08
CA ILE A 241 -16.83 5.59 -0.61
C ILE A 241 -16.12 4.87 0.53
N THR A 242 -16.60 3.69 0.89
CA THR A 242 -15.97 2.77 1.84
C THR A 242 -16.23 1.32 1.43
N GLY A 243 -15.32 0.40 1.75
CA GLY A 243 -15.43 -1.03 1.45
C GLY A 243 -15.16 -1.40 -0.01
N THR A 244 -14.74 -0.45 -0.86
CA THR A 244 -14.47 -0.72 -2.26
C THR A 244 -13.05 -1.24 -2.48
N THR A 245 -12.91 -2.06 -3.52
CA THR A 245 -11.65 -2.33 -4.19
C THR A 245 -11.68 -1.65 -5.55
N LEU A 246 -10.87 -0.61 -5.72
CA LEU A 246 -10.75 0.15 -6.96
C LEU A 246 -9.60 -0.40 -7.80
N PRO A 247 -9.85 -1.01 -8.97
CA PRO A 247 -8.78 -1.37 -9.89
C PRO A 247 -8.05 -0.13 -10.41
N VAL A 248 -6.71 -0.16 -10.32
CA VAL A 248 -5.80 0.82 -10.91
C VAL A 248 -4.76 0.01 -11.67
N ASP A 249 -5.16 -0.55 -12.81
CA ASP A 249 -4.52 -1.68 -13.45
C ASP A 249 -4.41 -1.54 -14.98
N GLY A 250 -4.69 -0.36 -15.52
CA GLY A 250 -4.66 -0.11 -16.95
C GLY A 250 -5.71 -0.91 -17.74
N GLY A 251 -6.78 -1.38 -17.07
CA GLY A 251 -7.91 -2.08 -17.66
C GLY A 251 -7.80 -3.62 -17.63
N VAL A 252 -6.81 -4.18 -16.96
CA VAL A 252 -6.57 -5.64 -16.92
C VAL A 252 -7.77 -6.41 -16.38
N LEU A 253 -8.41 -5.91 -15.32
CA LEU A 253 -9.58 -6.54 -14.71
C LEU A 253 -10.90 -6.22 -15.41
N ALA A 254 -10.92 -5.29 -16.38
CA ALA A 254 -12.14 -4.96 -17.11
C ALA A 254 -12.56 -6.05 -18.11
N GLY A 255 -11.62 -6.93 -18.48
CA GLY A 255 -11.84 -8.01 -19.43
C GLY A 255 -10.57 -8.41 -20.15
N ARG A 256 -10.69 -9.35 -21.08
CA ARG A 256 -9.57 -9.80 -21.93
C ARG A 256 -9.73 -9.17 -23.30
N SER A 257 -8.70 -8.52 -23.82
CA SER A 257 -8.62 -8.21 -25.24
C SER A 257 -8.53 -9.55 -26.00
N ALA A 258 -9.28 -9.69 -27.08
CA ALA A 258 -9.11 -10.82 -27.98
C ALA A 258 -7.62 -10.86 -28.37
N ALA A 259 -7.01 -12.06 -28.33
CA ALA A 259 -5.68 -12.22 -28.89
C ALA A 259 -5.72 -11.71 -30.33
N ALA A 260 -4.80 -10.81 -30.68
CA ALA A 260 -4.58 -10.48 -32.07
C ALA A 260 -4.26 -11.79 -32.78
N ALA A 261 -5.09 -12.12 -33.77
CA ALA A 261 -4.96 -13.32 -34.59
C ALA A 261 -3.68 -13.25 -35.43
#